data_942757aa3478490125fadb2cb5158f78
#
_entry.id   942757aa3478490125fadb2cb5158f78
#
_cell.length_a   1.000
_cell.length_b   1.000
_cell.length_c   1.000
_cell.angle_alpha   90.00
_cell.angle_beta   90.00
_cell.angle_gamma   90.00
#
_symmetry.space_group_name_H-M   'P 1'
#
loop_
_entity.id
_entity.type
_entity.pdbx_description
1 polymer ?
#
loop_
_entity_poly.entity_id
_entity_poly.type
_entity_poly.pdbx_seq_one_letter_code
_entity_poly.pdbx_strand_id
1 'polypeptide(L)'
;VLYLMEKEGIFVDTHELKDLKIKVDQRLGVIKQEIMSLLPENLIDINLNSPKQLEDLLFNKLQLIPVKKTTGKTGYSTDYEVLLELAKVHPVPGLIIKYRELFKLKSTYVDAFFDYINPKTSKIHTTFSQTSVATGRLASSDPNMQNIPVEQIYSDINIRSIFKAPENHIFISADYSQIELRVLAHFSQDKNLLQAFKENQDIHAITAAGLFDVQADKITREQREFGKRINFSILYGLTAYGLSQ
;
A
#
# COMPACT_ATOMS: atom_id res chain seq x y z
N VAL A 1 -5.60 -2.29 -27.92
CA VAL A 1 -4.86 -1.43 -26.99
C VAL A 1 -4.00 -2.30 -26.09
N LEU A 2 -4.54 -3.23 -25.27
CA LEU A 2 -3.80 -4.02 -24.28
C LEU A 2 -2.63 -4.80 -24.90
N TYR A 3 -2.83 -5.49 -26.01
CA TYR A 3 -1.76 -6.16 -26.74
C TYR A 3 -0.57 -5.23 -27.05
N LEU A 4 -0.82 -3.98 -27.44
CA LEU A 4 0.24 -3.01 -27.71
C LEU A 4 0.95 -2.57 -26.43
N MET A 5 0.22 -2.43 -25.32
CA MET A 5 0.80 -2.11 -24.02
C MET A 5 1.70 -3.25 -23.53
N GLU A 6 1.23 -4.49 -23.60
CA GLU A 6 2.00 -5.69 -23.23
C GLU A 6 3.24 -5.83 -24.11
N LYS A 7 3.11 -5.63 -25.41
CA LYS A 7 4.23 -5.70 -26.37
C LYS A 7 5.24 -4.60 -26.13
N GLU A 8 4.81 -3.37 -25.85
CA GLU A 8 5.70 -2.23 -25.59
C GLU A 8 6.44 -2.40 -24.26
N GLY A 9 5.75 -2.81 -23.21
CA GLY A 9 6.31 -2.90 -21.87
C GLY A 9 6.70 -1.55 -21.29
N ILE A 10 7.31 -1.58 -20.10
CA ILE A 10 7.79 -0.39 -19.39
C ILE A 10 9.29 -0.50 -19.13
N PHE A 11 10.05 0.56 -19.45
CA PHE A 11 11.49 0.59 -19.23
C PHE A 11 11.83 0.72 -17.76
N VAL A 12 12.82 -0.08 -17.31
CA VAL A 12 13.32 -0.10 -15.94
C VAL A 12 14.82 0.22 -15.96
N ASP A 13 15.21 1.21 -15.17
CA ASP A 13 16.60 1.50 -14.90
C ASP A 13 17.17 0.43 -13.96
N THR A 14 17.90 -0.52 -14.53
CA THR A 14 18.49 -1.65 -13.78
C THR A 14 19.57 -1.25 -12.80
N HIS A 15 20.24 -0.12 -13.01
CA HIS A 15 21.19 0.44 -12.06
C HIS A 15 20.46 0.95 -10.82
N GLU A 16 19.43 1.76 -11.02
CA GLU A 16 18.63 2.27 -9.92
C GLU A 16 17.93 1.16 -9.13
N LEU A 17 17.48 0.10 -9.83
CA LEU A 17 16.92 -1.08 -9.14
C LEU A 17 17.94 -1.80 -8.26
N LYS A 18 19.21 -1.94 -8.72
CA LYS A 18 20.29 -2.50 -7.91
C LYS A 18 20.61 -1.64 -6.69
N ASP A 19 20.70 -0.32 -6.89
CA ASP A 19 20.96 0.61 -5.79
C ASP A 19 19.83 0.60 -4.78
N LEU A 20 18.58 0.54 -5.25
CA LEU A 20 17.40 0.41 -4.40
C LEU A 20 17.45 -0.89 -3.58
N LYS A 21 17.82 -2.02 -4.21
CA LYS A 21 17.99 -3.29 -3.50
C LYS A 21 19.00 -3.19 -2.36
N ILE A 22 20.16 -2.57 -2.61
CA ILE A 22 21.19 -2.36 -1.59
C ILE A 22 20.65 -1.53 -0.42
N LYS A 23 19.96 -0.42 -0.71
CA LYS A 23 19.35 0.45 0.32
C LYS A 23 18.31 -0.30 1.15
N VAL A 24 17.47 -1.08 0.50
CA VAL A 24 16.42 -1.88 1.17
C VAL A 24 17.06 -2.95 2.06
N ASP A 25 18.06 -3.68 1.58
CA ASP A 25 18.76 -4.71 2.35
C ASP A 25 19.49 -4.12 3.58
N GLN A 26 20.16 -2.98 3.41
CA GLN A 26 20.80 -2.26 4.51
C GLN A 26 19.77 -1.83 5.55
N ARG A 27 18.65 -1.26 5.14
CA ARG A 27 17.61 -0.79 6.06
C ARG A 27 16.94 -1.95 6.80
N LEU A 28 16.67 -3.07 6.13
CA LEU A 28 16.17 -4.29 6.78
C LEU A 28 17.17 -4.81 7.82
N GLY A 29 18.47 -4.77 7.50
CA GLY A 29 19.52 -5.13 8.44
C GLY A 29 19.52 -4.26 9.70
N VAL A 30 19.41 -2.94 9.53
CA VAL A 30 19.33 -1.99 10.67
C VAL A 30 18.12 -2.28 11.54
N ILE A 31 16.91 -2.40 10.95
CA ILE A 31 15.69 -2.69 11.71
C ILE A 31 15.81 -4.03 12.43
N LYS A 32 16.36 -5.05 11.77
CA LYS A 32 16.58 -6.36 12.41
C LYS A 32 17.53 -6.24 13.61
N GLN A 33 18.62 -5.49 13.49
CA GLN A 33 19.56 -5.23 14.59
C GLN A 33 18.88 -4.47 15.75
N GLU A 34 18.08 -3.45 15.46
CA GLU A 34 17.31 -2.74 16.48
C GLU A 34 16.36 -3.67 17.22
N ILE A 35 15.63 -4.54 16.51
CA ILE A 35 14.77 -5.53 17.15
C ILE A 35 15.60 -6.45 18.06
N MET A 36 16.71 -7.00 17.55
CA MET A 36 17.55 -7.92 18.28
C MET A 36 18.18 -7.28 19.53
N SER A 37 18.54 -5.99 19.48
CA SER A 37 19.07 -5.27 20.64
C SER A 37 18.06 -5.07 21.79
N LEU A 38 16.78 -5.18 21.48
CA LEU A 38 15.69 -5.08 22.45
C LEU A 38 15.23 -6.45 22.99
N LEU A 39 15.82 -7.54 22.49
CA LEU A 39 15.50 -8.90 22.88
C LEU A 39 16.60 -9.52 23.76
N PRO A 40 16.26 -10.47 24.64
CA PRO A 40 17.24 -11.28 25.35
C PRO A 40 18.18 -12.02 24.37
N GLU A 41 19.45 -12.19 24.74
CA GLU A 41 20.49 -12.80 23.89
C GLU A 41 20.16 -14.20 23.34
N ASN A 42 19.32 -14.95 24.03
CA ASN A 42 18.88 -16.28 23.60
C ASN A 42 17.79 -16.28 22.53
N LEU A 43 17.36 -15.11 22.01
CA LEU A 43 16.29 -14.95 21.02
C LEU A 43 16.77 -14.39 19.67
N ILE A 44 18.05 -14.52 19.36
CA ILE A 44 18.71 -13.84 18.23
C ILE A 44 18.32 -14.41 16.84
N ASP A 45 17.83 -15.66 16.77
CA ASP A 45 17.53 -16.29 15.47
C ASP A 45 16.02 -16.48 15.24
N ILE A 46 15.30 -15.36 15.11
CA ILE A 46 13.86 -15.34 14.87
C ILE A 46 13.57 -14.90 13.44
N ASN A 47 12.75 -15.67 12.73
CA ASN A 47 12.20 -15.26 11.46
C ASN A 47 11.00 -14.30 11.66
N LEU A 48 11.26 -13.00 11.47
CA LEU A 48 10.26 -11.93 11.64
C LEU A 48 9.09 -12.00 10.64
N ASN A 49 9.21 -12.83 9.58
CA ASN A 49 8.12 -13.08 8.62
C ASN A 49 7.29 -14.31 8.98
N SER A 50 7.67 -15.09 9.99
CA SER A 50 6.92 -16.26 10.43
C SER A 50 5.86 -15.87 11.47
N PRO A 51 4.54 -15.99 11.18
CA PRO A 51 3.50 -15.66 12.16
C PRO A 51 3.64 -16.47 13.45
N LYS A 52 3.99 -17.76 13.35
CA LYS A 52 4.15 -18.64 14.50
C LYS A 52 5.33 -18.25 15.39
N GLN A 53 6.47 -17.87 14.80
CA GLN A 53 7.64 -17.43 15.58
C GLN A 53 7.40 -16.06 16.22
N LEU A 54 6.66 -15.17 15.52
CA LEU A 54 6.28 -13.88 16.11
C LEU A 54 5.25 -14.02 17.22
N GLU A 55 4.30 -14.95 17.10
CA GLU A 55 3.36 -15.27 18.16
C GLU A 55 4.12 -15.70 19.42
N ASP A 56 5.07 -16.63 19.30
CA ASP A 56 5.91 -17.08 20.42
C ASP A 56 6.73 -15.93 21.01
N LEU A 57 7.36 -15.12 20.16
CA LEU A 57 8.12 -13.96 20.59
C LEU A 57 7.26 -12.98 21.40
N LEU A 58 6.13 -12.56 20.84
CA LEU A 58 5.34 -11.47 21.41
C LEU A 58 4.61 -11.90 22.67
N PHE A 59 4.02 -13.09 22.69
CA PHE A 59 3.12 -13.50 23.77
C PHE A 59 3.77 -14.43 24.80
N ASN A 60 4.73 -15.27 24.40
CA ASN A 60 5.40 -16.16 25.33
C ASN A 60 6.72 -15.59 25.87
N LYS A 61 7.53 -14.93 25.04
CA LYS A 61 8.84 -14.40 25.43
C LYS A 61 8.77 -13.00 25.99
N LEU A 62 8.10 -12.07 25.29
CA LEU A 62 7.90 -10.70 25.73
C LEU A 62 6.69 -10.54 26.67
N GLN A 63 5.89 -11.58 26.84
CA GLN A 63 4.71 -11.63 27.74
C GLN A 63 3.71 -10.49 27.48
N LEU A 64 3.59 -10.04 26.23
CA LEU A 64 2.60 -9.04 25.85
C LEU A 64 1.20 -9.65 25.90
N ILE A 65 0.21 -8.85 26.28
CA ILE A 65 -1.17 -9.32 26.39
C ILE A 65 -1.75 -9.51 25.00
N PRO A 66 -2.23 -10.72 24.63
CA PRO A 66 -2.82 -10.95 23.32
C PRO A 66 -4.12 -10.17 23.12
N VAL A 67 -4.24 -9.50 21.97
CA VAL A 67 -5.42 -8.67 21.63
C VAL A 67 -6.49 -9.48 20.90
N LYS A 68 -6.08 -10.40 20.00
CA LYS A 68 -6.99 -11.10 19.09
C LYS A 68 -6.51 -12.52 18.78
N LYS A 69 -7.43 -13.48 18.73
CA LYS A 69 -7.14 -14.83 18.24
C LYS A 69 -7.13 -14.91 16.71
N THR A 70 -6.38 -15.87 16.17
CA THR A 70 -6.44 -16.18 14.74
C THR A 70 -7.84 -16.67 14.34
N THR A 71 -8.21 -16.54 13.07
CA THR A 71 -9.49 -17.00 12.54
C THR A 71 -9.73 -18.50 12.80
N GLY A 72 -8.67 -19.32 12.80
CA GLY A 72 -8.69 -20.74 13.14
C GLY A 72 -8.76 -21.04 14.64
N LYS A 73 -8.74 -20.03 15.52
CA LYS A 73 -8.73 -20.15 17.00
C LYS A 73 -7.58 -21.00 17.56
N THR A 74 -6.56 -21.30 16.77
CA THR A 74 -5.41 -22.16 17.13
C THR A 74 -4.23 -21.39 17.70
N GLY A 75 -4.29 -20.05 17.72
CA GLY A 75 -3.23 -19.19 18.23
C GLY A 75 -3.66 -17.73 18.25
N TYR A 76 -2.71 -16.84 18.55
CA TYR A 76 -2.95 -15.40 18.58
C TYR A 76 -2.51 -14.74 17.27
N SER A 77 -3.28 -13.75 16.84
CA SER A 77 -2.96 -12.99 15.62
C SER A 77 -1.73 -12.10 15.83
N THR A 78 -0.92 -12.00 14.76
CA THR A 78 0.18 -11.05 14.64
C THR A 78 -0.02 -10.17 13.40
N ASP A 79 -1.30 -9.88 13.07
CA ASP A 79 -1.66 -8.99 11.97
C ASP A 79 -1.30 -7.52 12.29
N TYR A 80 -1.46 -6.66 11.31
CA TYR A 80 -1.08 -5.26 11.40
C TYR A 80 -1.80 -4.54 12.55
N GLU A 81 -3.11 -4.76 12.72
CA GLU A 81 -3.92 -4.13 13.75
C GLU A 81 -3.44 -4.52 15.16
N VAL A 82 -3.18 -5.82 15.36
CA VAL A 82 -2.65 -6.34 16.63
C VAL A 82 -1.28 -5.76 16.94
N LEU A 83 -0.39 -5.73 15.95
CA LEU A 83 0.94 -5.15 16.13
C LEU A 83 0.87 -3.64 16.43
N LEU A 84 -0.07 -2.92 15.83
CA LEU A 84 -0.27 -1.50 16.08
C LEU A 84 -0.72 -1.23 17.54
N GLU A 85 -1.65 -2.04 18.06
CA GLU A 85 -2.06 -1.95 19.47
C GLU A 85 -0.91 -2.29 20.42
N LEU A 86 -0.17 -3.35 20.13
CA LEU A 86 0.98 -3.75 20.94
C LEU A 86 2.14 -2.74 20.90
N ALA A 87 2.26 -1.98 19.81
CA ALA A 87 3.27 -0.92 19.67
C ALA A 87 3.06 0.24 20.65
N LYS A 88 1.86 0.38 21.23
CA LYS A 88 1.57 1.38 22.27
C LYS A 88 2.25 1.04 23.62
N VAL A 89 2.55 -0.23 23.86
CA VAL A 89 3.10 -0.71 25.13
C VAL A 89 4.52 -1.25 25.04
N HIS A 90 5.01 -1.60 23.84
CA HIS A 90 6.36 -2.12 23.63
C HIS A 90 6.91 -1.70 22.25
N PRO A 91 8.20 -1.34 22.12
CA PRO A 91 8.78 -0.84 20.86
C PRO A 91 8.91 -1.92 19.76
N VAL A 92 9.13 -3.18 20.11
CA VAL A 92 9.36 -4.28 19.16
C VAL A 92 8.23 -4.46 18.14
N PRO A 93 6.93 -4.47 18.50
CA PRO A 93 5.85 -4.58 17.51
C PRO A 93 5.87 -3.48 16.44
N GLY A 94 6.18 -2.24 16.82
CA GLY A 94 6.30 -1.13 15.87
C GLY A 94 7.47 -1.32 14.88
N LEU A 95 8.59 -1.86 15.33
CA LEU A 95 9.71 -2.23 14.47
C LEU A 95 9.38 -3.41 13.55
N ILE A 96 8.61 -4.39 14.03
CA ILE A 96 8.14 -5.52 13.22
C ILE A 96 7.23 -5.03 12.08
N ILE A 97 6.35 -4.05 12.33
CA ILE A 97 5.53 -3.44 11.29
C ILE A 97 6.44 -2.87 10.19
N LYS A 98 7.39 -2.00 10.56
CA LYS A 98 8.35 -1.39 9.61
C LYS A 98 9.15 -2.43 8.83
N TYR A 99 9.61 -3.48 9.52
CA TYR A 99 10.34 -4.59 8.90
C TYR A 99 9.48 -5.30 7.85
N ARG A 100 8.23 -5.67 8.20
CA ARG A 100 7.32 -6.39 7.31
C ARG A 100 6.91 -5.57 6.09
N GLU A 101 6.66 -4.27 6.25
CA GLU A 101 6.35 -3.37 5.14
C GLU A 101 7.51 -3.31 4.14
N LEU A 102 8.72 -3.11 4.65
CA LEU A 102 9.90 -3.04 3.82
C LEU A 102 10.25 -4.40 3.19
N PHE A 103 10.08 -5.49 3.94
CA PHE A 103 10.29 -6.85 3.42
C PHE A 103 9.28 -7.20 2.32
N LYS A 104 8.02 -6.79 2.47
CA LYS A 104 7.01 -6.94 1.43
C LYS A 104 7.38 -6.17 0.16
N LEU A 105 7.84 -4.92 0.29
CA LEU A 105 8.34 -4.14 -0.83
C LEU A 105 9.50 -4.87 -1.54
N LYS A 106 10.47 -5.38 -0.77
CA LYS A 106 11.60 -6.14 -1.29
C LYS A 106 11.15 -7.38 -2.06
N SER A 107 10.41 -8.26 -1.41
CA SER A 107 10.06 -9.57 -1.97
C SER A 107 9.08 -9.47 -3.14
N THR A 108 8.12 -8.55 -3.06
CA THR A 108 7.06 -8.44 -4.08
C THR A 108 7.52 -7.68 -5.33
N TYR A 109 8.43 -6.72 -5.16
CA TYR A 109 8.82 -5.83 -6.25
C TYR A 109 10.32 -5.84 -6.51
N VAL A 110 11.15 -5.46 -5.52
CA VAL A 110 12.57 -5.22 -5.76
C VAL A 110 13.28 -6.49 -6.24
N ASP A 111 13.11 -7.61 -5.56
CA ASP A 111 13.73 -8.89 -5.97
C ASP A 111 13.03 -9.48 -7.19
N ALA A 112 11.69 -9.50 -7.20
CA ALA A 112 10.93 -10.10 -8.29
C ALA A 112 11.14 -9.40 -9.64
N PHE A 113 11.34 -8.09 -9.68
CA PHE A 113 11.52 -7.38 -10.95
C PHE A 113 12.76 -7.82 -11.73
N PHE A 114 13.83 -8.28 -11.05
CA PHE A 114 14.98 -8.83 -11.75
C PHE A 114 14.64 -10.04 -12.63
N ASP A 115 13.66 -10.84 -12.22
CA ASP A 115 13.24 -12.04 -12.96
C ASP A 115 12.36 -11.69 -14.17
N TYR A 116 11.69 -10.51 -14.12
CA TYR A 116 10.78 -10.06 -15.19
C TYR A 116 11.40 -9.10 -16.19
N ILE A 117 12.58 -8.55 -15.90
CA ILE A 117 13.24 -7.62 -16.83
C ILE A 117 13.81 -8.38 -18.02
N ASN A 118 13.38 -8.02 -19.21
CA ASN A 118 13.98 -8.53 -20.45
C ASN A 118 15.42 -8.00 -20.58
N PRO A 119 16.43 -8.84 -20.61
CA PRO A 119 17.84 -8.40 -20.59
C PRO A 119 18.27 -7.65 -21.86
N LYS A 120 17.54 -7.79 -22.98
CA LYS A 120 17.83 -7.11 -24.23
C LYS A 120 17.24 -5.70 -24.32
N THR A 121 16.08 -5.49 -23.68
CA THR A 121 15.32 -4.24 -23.80
C THR A 121 15.28 -3.43 -22.50
N SER A 122 15.68 -4.03 -21.38
CA SER A 122 15.50 -3.49 -20.02
C SER A 122 14.06 -3.12 -19.71
N LYS A 123 13.10 -3.82 -20.31
CA LYS A 123 11.66 -3.60 -20.10
C LYS A 123 11.01 -4.75 -19.36
N ILE A 124 9.98 -4.42 -18.58
CA ILE A 124 9.03 -5.38 -18.00
C ILE A 124 7.78 -5.39 -18.87
N HIS A 125 7.30 -6.60 -19.16
CA HIS A 125 6.08 -6.84 -19.92
C HIS A 125 5.09 -7.57 -19.03
N THR A 126 4.10 -6.85 -18.50
CA THR A 126 3.00 -7.43 -17.70
C THR A 126 1.94 -8.03 -18.62
N THR A 127 1.16 -8.95 -18.10
CA THR A 127 -0.03 -9.49 -18.77
C THR A 127 -1.27 -8.83 -18.19
N PHE A 128 -2.19 -8.32 -19.05
CA PHE A 128 -3.46 -7.75 -18.64
C PHE A 128 -4.62 -8.73 -18.84
N SER A 129 -5.42 -8.92 -17.79
CA SER A 129 -6.67 -9.69 -17.88
C SER A 129 -7.89 -8.77 -17.79
N GLN A 130 -8.84 -8.96 -18.73
CA GLN A 130 -10.11 -8.24 -18.78
C GLN A 130 -11.23 -8.95 -18.02
N THR A 131 -11.03 -10.21 -17.63
CA THR A 131 -12.08 -11.09 -17.11
C THR A 131 -11.83 -11.58 -15.69
N SER A 132 -10.66 -11.28 -15.10
CA SER A 132 -10.30 -11.79 -13.76
C SER A 132 -11.01 -11.07 -12.62
N VAL A 133 -11.57 -9.88 -12.86
CA VAL A 133 -12.19 -9.05 -11.82
C VAL A 133 -13.67 -8.89 -12.10
N ALA A 134 -14.51 -9.24 -11.14
CA ALA A 134 -15.98 -9.20 -11.28
C ALA A 134 -16.54 -7.80 -11.57
N THR A 135 -15.81 -6.74 -11.19
CA THR A 135 -16.21 -5.34 -11.45
C THR A 135 -15.90 -4.86 -12.86
N GLY A 136 -15.27 -5.67 -13.71
CA GLY A 136 -14.83 -5.29 -15.06
C GLY A 136 -13.55 -4.44 -15.09
N ARG A 137 -12.88 -4.23 -13.95
CA ARG A 137 -11.54 -3.62 -13.93
C ARG A 137 -10.52 -4.55 -14.55
N LEU A 138 -9.47 -3.98 -15.15
CA LEU A 138 -8.32 -4.76 -15.58
C LEU A 138 -7.55 -5.28 -14.36
N ALA A 139 -7.01 -6.49 -14.49
CA ALA A 139 -5.98 -7.00 -13.59
C ALA A 139 -4.66 -7.12 -14.35
N SER A 140 -3.53 -6.93 -13.68
CA SER A 140 -2.22 -7.21 -14.24
C SER A 140 -1.49 -8.27 -13.44
N SER A 141 -0.76 -9.14 -14.12
CA SER A 141 0.03 -10.23 -13.54
C SER A 141 1.34 -10.42 -14.29
N ASP A 142 2.26 -11.08 -13.67
CA ASP A 142 3.55 -11.54 -14.22
C ASP A 142 4.43 -10.40 -14.80
N PRO A 143 4.73 -9.35 -14.00
CA PRO A 143 4.36 -9.05 -12.63
C PRO A 143 3.12 -8.16 -12.54
N ASN A 144 2.52 -8.05 -11.32
CA ASN A 144 1.45 -7.09 -11.08
C ASN A 144 1.99 -5.66 -11.05
N MET A 145 1.73 -4.89 -12.10
CA MET A 145 2.18 -3.50 -12.24
C MET A 145 1.18 -2.46 -11.72
N GLN A 146 -0.05 -2.89 -11.40
CA GLN A 146 -1.10 -1.98 -10.93
C GLN A 146 -1.03 -1.67 -9.43
N ASN A 147 -0.32 -2.51 -8.65
CA ASN A 147 -0.26 -2.39 -7.19
C ASN A 147 1.09 -1.88 -6.68
N ILE A 148 1.88 -1.22 -7.52
CA ILE A 148 3.16 -0.62 -7.10
C ILE A 148 2.88 0.51 -6.11
N PRO A 149 3.44 0.47 -4.88
CA PRO A 149 3.19 1.47 -3.86
C PRO A 149 3.52 2.89 -4.33
N VAL A 150 2.66 3.84 -3.97
CA VAL A 150 2.89 5.28 -4.19
C VAL A 150 3.60 5.88 -2.98
N GLU A 151 3.23 5.42 -1.79
CA GLU A 151 3.80 5.91 -0.54
C GLU A 151 5.22 5.43 -0.37
N GLN A 152 6.08 6.32 0.06
CA GLN A 152 7.46 6.02 0.41
C GLN A 152 7.52 5.63 1.88
N ILE A 153 7.99 4.42 2.16
CA ILE A 153 8.23 3.97 3.54
C ILE A 153 9.37 4.78 4.17
N TYR A 154 10.37 5.10 3.35
CA TYR A 154 11.50 5.96 3.70
C TYR A 154 11.78 6.94 2.56
N SER A 155 12.27 8.14 2.87
CA SER A 155 12.51 9.20 1.89
C SER A 155 13.52 8.81 0.79
N ASP A 156 14.40 7.86 1.08
CA ASP A 156 15.43 7.34 0.18
C ASP A 156 15.07 6.02 -0.51
N ILE A 157 13.87 5.47 -0.24
CA ILE A 157 13.36 4.21 -0.80
C ILE A 157 12.06 4.48 -1.57
N ASN A 158 12.18 4.60 -2.88
CA ASN A 158 11.08 4.81 -3.80
C ASN A 158 11.12 3.80 -4.94
N ILE A 159 10.25 2.80 -4.91
CA ILE A 159 10.21 1.77 -5.98
C ILE A 159 9.84 2.37 -7.35
N ARG A 160 9.08 3.46 -7.38
CA ARG A 160 8.66 4.06 -8.67
C ARG A 160 9.79 4.80 -9.39
N SER A 161 10.87 5.17 -8.70
CA SER A 161 12.01 5.86 -9.32
C SER A 161 12.75 5.01 -10.35
N ILE A 162 12.63 3.67 -10.27
CA ILE A 162 13.25 2.77 -11.24
C ILE A 162 12.60 2.85 -12.64
N PHE A 163 11.35 3.30 -12.72
CA PHE A 163 10.66 3.46 -14.00
C PHE A 163 11.06 4.80 -14.60
N LYS A 164 11.80 4.76 -15.68
CA LYS A 164 12.27 5.95 -16.42
C LYS A 164 11.78 5.90 -17.86
N ALA A 165 11.60 7.06 -18.43
CA ALA A 165 11.38 7.14 -19.86
C ALA A 165 12.70 6.79 -20.57
N PRO A 166 12.65 6.02 -21.68
CA PRO A 166 13.83 5.80 -22.52
C PRO A 166 14.37 7.12 -23.06
N GLU A 167 15.58 7.10 -23.57
CA GLU A 167 16.19 8.28 -24.22
C GLU A 167 15.27 8.87 -25.28
N ASN A 168 15.17 10.19 -25.33
CA ASN A 168 14.28 10.95 -26.21
C ASN A 168 12.76 10.71 -25.97
N HIS A 169 12.38 10.17 -24.84
CA HIS A 169 10.99 9.96 -24.42
C HIS A 169 10.71 10.68 -23.10
N ILE A 170 9.44 10.93 -22.82
CA ILE A 170 8.96 11.46 -21.54
C ILE A 170 7.80 10.61 -21.04
N PHE A 171 7.64 10.52 -19.72
CA PHE A 171 6.43 9.98 -19.13
C PHE A 171 5.31 11.03 -19.18
N ILE A 172 4.14 10.58 -19.60
CA ILE A 172 2.89 11.33 -19.46
C ILE A 172 2.01 10.54 -18.47
N SER A 173 1.67 11.16 -17.36
CA SER A 173 0.72 10.60 -16.41
C SER A 173 -0.62 11.32 -16.56
N ALA A 174 -1.67 10.57 -16.87
CA ALA A 174 -3.02 11.09 -17.00
C ALA A 174 -3.99 10.19 -16.22
N ASP A 175 -4.83 10.80 -15.40
CA ASP A 175 -5.84 10.10 -14.61
C ASP A 175 -7.16 10.88 -14.65
N TYR A 176 -8.27 10.15 -14.72
CA TYR A 176 -9.59 10.76 -14.64
C TYR A 176 -9.87 11.24 -13.22
N SER A 177 -10.08 12.54 -13.07
CA SER A 177 -10.39 13.12 -11.75
C SER A 177 -11.71 12.57 -11.22
N GLN A 178 -11.64 11.81 -10.11
CA GLN A 178 -12.79 11.30 -9.33
C GLN A 178 -13.83 10.58 -10.21
N ILE A 179 -13.40 9.80 -11.20
CA ILE A 179 -14.30 9.21 -12.22
C ILE A 179 -15.42 8.36 -11.58
N GLU A 180 -15.12 7.59 -10.54
CA GLU A 180 -16.08 6.73 -9.89
C GLU A 180 -17.20 7.53 -9.21
N LEU A 181 -16.87 8.65 -8.57
CA LEU A 181 -17.86 9.54 -7.98
C LEU A 181 -18.67 10.30 -9.04
N ARG A 182 -18.06 10.63 -10.20
CA ARG A 182 -18.79 11.21 -11.33
C ARG A 182 -19.80 10.24 -11.93
N VAL A 183 -19.41 8.98 -12.07
CA VAL A 183 -20.30 7.90 -12.51
C VAL A 183 -21.42 7.69 -11.48
N LEU A 184 -21.11 7.68 -10.18
CA LEU A 184 -22.11 7.62 -9.12
C LEU A 184 -23.09 8.78 -9.19
N ALA A 185 -22.61 10.02 -9.32
CA ALA A 185 -23.46 11.21 -9.48
C ALA A 185 -24.40 11.10 -10.69
N HIS A 186 -23.87 10.58 -11.82
CA HIS A 186 -24.65 10.37 -13.02
C HIS A 186 -25.77 9.35 -12.84
N PHE A 187 -25.51 8.20 -12.22
CA PHE A 187 -26.51 7.17 -12.05
C PHE A 187 -27.48 7.46 -10.88
N SER A 188 -27.00 8.02 -9.77
CA SER A 188 -27.85 8.35 -8.62
C SER A 188 -28.73 9.58 -8.85
N GLN A 189 -28.31 10.47 -9.77
CA GLN A 189 -28.91 11.79 -9.98
C GLN A 189 -28.96 12.63 -8.68
N ASP A 190 -28.03 12.38 -7.75
CA ASP A 190 -27.92 13.15 -6.52
C ASP A 190 -27.60 14.61 -6.81
N LYS A 191 -28.48 15.49 -6.35
CA LYS A 191 -28.41 16.93 -6.66
C LYS A 191 -27.14 17.58 -6.11
N ASN A 192 -26.69 17.16 -4.92
CA ASN A 192 -25.51 17.74 -4.27
C ASN A 192 -24.24 17.32 -4.99
N LEU A 193 -24.11 16.03 -5.35
CA LEU A 193 -22.98 15.55 -6.14
C LEU A 193 -22.93 16.19 -7.52
N LEU A 194 -24.08 16.27 -8.22
CA LEU A 194 -24.15 16.90 -9.54
C LEU A 194 -23.78 18.39 -9.47
N GLN A 195 -24.26 19.11 -8.47
CA GLN A 195 -23.93 20.52 -8.28
C GLN A 195 -22.45 20.73 -7.98
N ALA A 196 -21.89 19.93 -7.04
CA ALA A 196 -20.49 20.00 -6.68
C ALA A 196 -19.58 19.77 -7.91
N PHE A 197 -19.90 18.80 -8.78
CA PHE A 197 -19.14 18.58 -10.01
C PHE A 197 -19.30 19.68 -11.05
N LYS A 198 -20.50 20.29 -11.17
CA LYS A 198 -20.70 21.44 -12.06
C LYS A 198 -19.89 22.66 -11.63
N GLU A 199 -19.73 22.84 -10.33
CA GLU A 199 -18.99 23.95 -9.73
C GLU A 199 -17.49 23.64 -9.56
N ASN A 200 -17.01 22.49 -10.04
CA ASN A 200 -15.65 22.00 -9.85
C ASN A 200 -15.18 21.97 -8.40
N GLN A 201 -16.10 21.70 -7.47
CA GLN A 201 -15.80 21.61 -6.05
C GLN A 201 -15.10 20.28 -5.72
N ASP A 202 -14.28 20.29 -4.68
CA ASP A 202 -13.63 19.09 -4.14
C ASP A 202 -14.58 18.33 -3.22
N ILE A 203 -15.19 17.25 -3.74
CA ILE A 203 -16.14 16.42 -2.98
C ILE A 203 -15.52 15.83 -1.73
N HIS A 204 -14.23 15.51 -1.76
CA HIS A 204 -13.55 14.97 -0.58
C HIS A 204 -13.39 16.02 0.52
N ALA A 205 -13.12 17.27 0.13
CA ALA A 205 -13.08 18.38 1.06
C ALA A 205 -14.48 18.72 1.61
N ILE A 206 -15.53 18.68 0.78
CA ILE A 206 -16.91 18.87 1.21
C ILE A 206 -17.33 17.80 2.22
N THR A 207 -17.04 16.54 1.95
CA THR A 207 -17.33 15.45 2.88
C THR A 207 -16.60 15.63 4.20
N ALA A 208 -15.30 15.97 4.14
CA ALA A 208 -14.51 16.25 5.33
C ALA A 208 -15.08 17.47 6.12
N ALA A 209 -15.47 18.52 5.43
CA ALA A 209 -16.09 19.70 6.04
C ALA A 209 -17.32 19.35 6.88
N GLY A 210 -18.20 18.52 6.33
CA GLY A 210 -19.38 18.02 7.04
C GLY A 210 -19.05 17.07 8.20
N LEU A 211 -17.99 16.29 8.11
CA LEU A 211 -17.59 15.35 9.17
C LEU A 211 -16.88 16.03 10.34
N PHE A 212 -16.10 17.06 10.06
CA PHE A 212 -15.30 17.77 11.08
C PHE A 212 -15.92 19.08 11.54
N ASP A 213 -17.10 19.44 10.99
CA ASP A 213 -17.82 20.68 11.26
C ASP A 213 -16.94 21.93 11.06
N VAL A 214 -16.24 21.99 9.93
CA VAL A 214 -15.37 23.11 9.54
C VAL A 214 -15.68 23.55 8.11
N GLN A 215 -15.31 24.78 7.75
CA GLN A 215 -15.48 25.29 6.39
C GLN A 215 -14.54 24.56 5.42
N ALA A 216 -15.01 24.31 4.19
CA ALA A 216 -14.26 23.50 3.20
C ALA A 216 -12.90 24.09 2.81
N ASP A 217 -12.75 25.41 2.88
CA ASP A 217 -11.49 26.15 2.63
C ASP A 217 -10.47 26.03 3.78
N LYS A 218 -10.92 25.57 4.96
CA LYS A 218 -10.07 25.35 6.15
C LYS A 218 -9.71 23.87 6.39
N ILE A 219 -10.12 22.98 5.49
CA ILE A 219 -9.83 21.55 5.59
C ILE A 219 -8.33 21.29 5.41
N THR A 220 -7.73 20.59 6.37
CA THR A 220 -6.35 20.12 6.25
C THR A 220 -6.22 18.99 5.24
N ARG A 221 -4.99 18.75 4.76
CA ARG A 221 -4.72 17.62 3.87
C ARG A 221 -5.13 16.27 4.49
N GLU A 222 -4.87 16.09 5.77
CA GLU A 222 -5.24 14.85 6.50
C GLU A 222 -6.75 14.66 6.59
N GLN A 223 -7.48 15.72 6.92
CA GLN A 223 -8.94 15.70 6.95
C GLN A 223 -9.52 15.40 5.56
N ARG A 224 -8.95 15.99 4.51
CA ARG A 224 -9.35 15.71 3.12
C ARG A 224 -9.13 14.24 2.73
N GLU A 225 -7.97 13.65 3.10
CA GLU A 225 -7.70 12.22 2.87
C GLU A 225 -8.65 11.33 3.68
N PHE A 226 -9.08 11.76 4.86
CA PHE A 226 -10.12 11.07 5.62
C PHE A 226 -11.46 11.13 4.87
N GLY A 227 -11.91 12.30 4.41
CA GLY A 227 -13.11 12.45 3.59
C GLY A 227 -13.07 11.60 2.31
N LYS A 228 -11.89 11.51 1.68
CA LYS A 228 -11.67 10.64 0.53
C LYS A 228 -11.90 9.16 0.88
N ARG A 229 -11.33 8.68 1.98
CA ARG A 229 -11.54 7.30 2.44
C ARG A 229 -13.01 7.00 2.70
N ILE A 230 -13.73 7.91 3.35
CA ILE A 230 -15.17 7.77 3.61
C ILE A 230 -15.97 7.68 2.30
N ASN A 231 -15.73 8.58 1.35
CA ASN A 231 -16.42 8.57 0.06
C ASN A 231 -16.23 7.25 -0.69
N PHE A 232 -15.01 6.75 -0.76
CA PHE A 232 -14.75 5.47 -1.41
C PHE A 232 -15.33 4.30 -0.61
N SER A 233 -15.24 4.33 0.70
CA SER A 233 -15.81 3.29 1.55
C SER A 233 -17.32 3.17 1.36
N ILE A 234 -18.03 4.28 1.30
CA ILE A 234 -19.49 4.31 1.02
C ILE A 234 -19.76 3.78 -0.39
N LEU A 235 -18.99 4.21 -1.38
CA LEU A 235 -19.10 3.75 -2.77
C LEU A 235 -18.97 2.22 -2.87
N TYR A 236 -18.08 1.63 -2.06
CA TYR A 236 -17.88 0.17 -2.01
C TYR A 236 -18.76 -0.56 -0.99
N GLY A 237 -19.79 0.10 -0.47
CA GLY A 237 -20.82 -0.53 0.37
C GLY A 237 -20.50 -0.59 1.85
N LEU A 238 -19.64 0.28 2.36
CA LEU A 238 -19.42 0.40 3.80
C LEU A 238 -20.71 0.82 4.49
N THR A 239 -21.11 0.03 5.48
CA THR A 239 -22.31 0.32 6.31
C THR A 239 -21.96 1.23 7.48
N ALA A 240 -22.97 1.79 8.15
CA ALA A 240 -22.80 2.58 9.38
C ALA A 240 -22.03 1.80 10.46
N TYR A 241 -22.26 0.48 10.57
CA TYR A 241 -21.51 -0.40 11.47
C TYR A 241 -20.03 -0.48 11.09
N GLY A 242 -19.72 -0.62 9.81
CA GLY A 242 -18.32 -0.62 9.35
C GLY A 242 -17.59 0.71 9.56
N LEU A 243 -18.33 1.84 9.55
CA LEU A 243 -17.78 3.17 9.86
C LEU A 243 -17.48 3.36 11.35
N SER A 244 -18.17 2.64 12.24
CA SER A 244 -18.02 2.75 13.69
C SER A 244 -16.86 1.92 14.26
N GLN A 245 -16.28 1.04 13.45
CA GLN A 245 -15.09 0.21 13.80
C GLN A 245 -13.79 0.88 13.37
#